data_4b31e41988c24fde7016466e8d2c29a3
#
_entry.id   4b31e41988c24fde7016466e8d2c29a3
#
_cell.length_a   1.000
_cell.length_b   1.000
_cell.length_c   1.000
_cell.angle_alpha   90.00
_cell.angle_beta   90.00
_cell.angle_gamma   90.00
#
_symmetry.space_group_name_H-M   'P 1'
#
loop_
_entity.id
_entity.type
_entity.pdbx_description
1 polymer ?
#
loop_
_entity_poly.entity_id
_entity_poly.type
_entity_poly.pdbx_seq_one_letter_code
_entity_poly.pdbx_strand_id
1 'polypeptide(L)'
;MDPVEINAGQWYLRALRADNRIDDRPALADLGVTDPDYVARCTAQWSSDTSYSWAVCEPTTGELLAEVTLDLETGEIAARACAGQAQAASAAAESVRRFAAALNGVS
;
A
#
# COMPACT_ATOMS: atom_id res chain seq x y z
N MET A 1 -4.77 -1.89 -13.85
CA MET A 1 -5.59 -2.79 -12.99
C MET A 1 -6.36 -1.96 -11.98
N ASP A 2 -7.58 -2.35 -11.70
CA ASP A 2 -8.29 -1.75 -10.57
C ASP A 2 -7.59 -2.14 -9.26
N PRO A 3 -7.57 -1.24 -8.27
CA PRO A 3 -6.95 -1.56 -6.99
C PRO A 3 -7.51 -2.82 -6.36
N VAL A 4 -6.63 -3.65 -5.80
CA VAL A 4 -6.98 -4.92 -5.18
C VAL A 4 -6.72 -4.82 -3.68
N GLU A 5 -7.70 -5.19 -2.87
CA GLU A 5 -7.54 -5.27 -1.43
C GLU A 5 -6.95 -6.62 -1.05
N ILE A 6 -6.11 -6.63 -0.04
CA ILE A 6 -5.42 -7.84 0.44
C ILE A 6 -5.60 -7.95 1.95
N ASN A 7 -5.95 -9.14 2.43
CA ASN A 7 -5.95 -9.43 3.85
C ASN A 7 -4.56 -9.93 4.28
N ALA A 8 -4.02 -9.33 5.33
CA ALA A 8 -2.71 -9.66 5.86
C ALA A 8 -2.82 -9.95 7.37
N GLY A 9 -3.58 -10.99 7.74
CA GLY A 9 -3.78 -11.37 9.14
C GLY A 9 -4.56 -10.32 9.90
N GLN A 10 -3.89 -9.63 10.83
CA GLN A 10 -4.49 -8.59 11.68
C GLN A 10 -4.70 -7.28 10.95
N TRP A 11 -4.16 -7.14 9.76
CA TRP A 11 -4.21 -5.91 8.99
C TRP A 11 -4.87 -6.16 7.64
N TYR A 12 -5.32 -5.07 7.01
CA TYR A 12 -5.74 -5.17 5.63
C TYR A 12 -5.10 -4.08 4.79
N LEU A 13 -4.93 -4.38 3.50
CA LEU A 13 -4.29 -3.50 2.55
C LEU A 13 -5.33 -3.01 1.56
N ARG A 14 -5.38 -1.69 1.35
CA ARG A 14 -6.23 -1.05 0.36
C ARG A 14 -5.43 -0.01 -0.40
N ALA A 15 -5.92 0.42 -1.55
CA ALA A 15 -5.29 1.54 -2.25
C ALA A 15 -5.29 2.79 -1.37
N LEU A 16 -4.29 3.65 -1.55
CA LEU A 16 -4.22 4.93 -0.87
C LEU A 16 -5.43 5.80 -1.24
N ARG A 17 -5.93 6.56 -0.29
CA ARG A 17 -7.11 7.40 -0.47
C ARG A 17 -6.88 8.82 0.04
N ALA A 18 -7.52 9.78 -0.64
CA ALA A 18 -7.55 11.17 -0.22
C ALA A 18 -8.91 11.73 -0.66
N ASP A 19 -9.97 11.32 0.02
CA ASP A 19 -11.35 11.69 -0.30
C ASP A 19 -12.09 12.18 0.96
N ASN A 20 -13.38 12.39 0.84
CA ASN A 20 -14.19 12.95 1.93
C ASN A 20 -14.33 12.01 3.14
N ARG A 21 -14.08 10.73 2.96
CA ARG A 21 -14.24 9.73 4.01
C ARG A 21 -12.93 9.33 4.62
N ILE A 22 -11.90 9.15 3.77
CA ILE A 22 -10.58 8.68 4.19
C ILE A 22 -9.54 9.56 3.52
N ASP A 23 -8.65 10.12 4.33
CA ASP A 23 -7.53 10.92 3.85
C ASP A 23 -6.24 10.38 4.45
N ASP A 24 -5.44 9.72 3.62
CA ASP A 24 -4.17 9.13 4.04
C ASP A 24 -3.02 10.15 4.09
N ARG A 25 -3.23 11.36 3.57
CA ARG A 25 -2.16 12.36 3.44
C ARG A 25 -1.47 12.71 4.77
N PRO A 26 -2.19 12.90 5.89
CA PRO A 26 -1.51 13.18 7.16
C PRO A 26 -0.60 12.03 7.60
N ALA A 27 -1.06 10.78 7.49
CA ALA A 27 -0.25 9.63 7.84
C ALA A 27 0.94 9.46 6.90
N LEU A 28 0.74 9.73 5.60
CA LEU A 28 1.83 9.71 4.63
C LEU A 28 2.88 10.77 4.94
N ALA A 29 2.47 11.94 5.42
CA ALA A 29 3.40 12.98 5.85
C ALA A 29 4.30 12.49 6.98
N ASP A 30 3.75 11.70 7.91
CA ASP A 30 4.54 11.09 8.98
C ASP A 30 5.57 10.08 8.44
N LEU A 31 5.33 9.54 7.26
CA LEU A 31 6.27 8.66 6.56
C LEU A 31 7.26 9.42 5.68
N GLY A 32 7.20 10.74 5.67
CA GLY A 32 8.05 11.58 4.84
C GLY A 32 7.49 11.89 3.46
N VAL A 33 6.23 11.53 3.20
CA VAL A 33 5.59 11.80 1.91
C VAL A 33 4.75 13.06 2.04
N THR A 34 5.26 14.16 1.51
CA THR A 34 4.61 15.46 1.63
C THR A 34 4.07 16.01 0.30
N ASP A 35 4.27 15.30 -0.80
CA ASP A 35 3.77 15.69 -2.11
C ASP A 35 2.23 15.61 -2.12
N PRO A 36 1.52 16.73 -2.36
CA PRO A 36 0.05 16.71 -2.35
C PRO A 36 -0.57 15.87 -3.47
N ASP A 37 0.18 15.56 -4.52
CA ASP A 37 -0.30 14.78 -5.65
C ASP A 37 0.05 13.30 -5.56
N TYR A 38 0.67 12.87 -4.45
CA TYR A 38 1.17 11.51 -4.31
C TYR A 38 0.05 10.46 -4.45
N VAL A 39 -1.07 10.66 -3.76
CA VAL A 39 -2.19 9.70 -3.79
C VAL A 39 -2.79 9.61 -5.21
N ALA A 40 -2.97 10.75 -5.87
CA ALA A 40 -3.47 10.79 -7.24
C ALA A 40 -2.52 10.07 -8.20
N ARG A 41 -1.22 10.25 -8.01
CA ARG A 41 -0.20 9.60 -8.83
C ARG A 41 -0.22 8.08 -8.61
N CYS A 42 -0.37 7.62 -7.38
CA CYS A 42 -0.49 6.19 -7.07
C CYS A 42 -1.74 5.59 -7.72
N THR A 43 -2.85 6.31 -7.71
CA THR A 43 -4.08 5.88 -8.37
C THR A 43 -3.85 5.71 -9.88
N ALA A 44 -3.17 6.66 -10.51
CA ALA A 44 -2.84 6.58 -11.93
C ALA A 44 -1.91 5.39 -12.23
N GLN A 45 -0.99 5.08 -11.33
CA GLN A 45 -0.06 3.96 -11.49
C GLN A 45 -0.77 2.61 -11.43
N TRP A 46 -1.83 2.48 -10.63
CA TRP A 46 -2.68 1.30 -10.65
C TRP A 46 -3.29 1.11 -12.05
N SER A 47 -3.82 2.16 -12.63
CA SER A 47 -4.46 2.11 -13.95
C SER A 47 -3.47 1.80 -15.07
N SER A 48 -2.25 2.30 -14.96
CA SER A 48 -1.21 2.09 -16.00
C SER A 48 -0.39 0.82 -15.77
N ASP A 49 -0.61 0.11 -14.66
CA ASP A 49 0.13 -1.10 -14.32
C ASP A 49 1.65 -0.89 -14.23
N THR A 50 2.05 0.26 -13.71
CA THR A 50 3.48 0.58 -13.50
C THR A 50 3.93 0.31 -12.08
N SER A 51 3.06 0.57 -11.11
CA SER A 51 3.35 0.35 -9.70
C SER A 51 2.05 0.23 -8.93
N TYR A 52 1.99 -0.66 -7.97
CA TYR A 52 0.85 -0.81 -7.08
C TYR A 52 1.24 -0.41 -5.67
N SER A 53 0.39 0.37 -5.01
CA SER A 53 0.65 0.88 -3.65
C SER A 53 -0.53 0.56 -2.76
N TRP A 54 -0.24 0.15 -1.53
CA TRP A 54 -1.26 -0.17 -0.55
C TRP A 54 -1.04 0.60 0.75
N ALA A 55 -2.12 1.09 1.32
CA ALA A 55 -2.16 1.51 2.71
C ALA A 55 -2.38 0.26 3.55
N VAL A 56 -1.51 0.03 4.53
CA VAL A 56 -1.65 -1.05 5.49
C VAL A 56 -2.42 -0.51 6.68
N CYS A 57 -3.61 -1.04 6.90
CA CYS A 57 -4.57 -0.40 7.79
C CYS A 57 -4.94 -1.26 8.99
N GLU A 58 -5.23 -0.57 10.08
CA GLU A 58 -5.89 -1.18 11.23
C GLU A 58 -7.36 -1.40 10.85
N PRO A 59 -7.89 -2.65 10.93
CA PRO A 59 -9.22 -2.95 10.39
C PRO A 59 -10.38 -2.19 11.04
N THR A 60 -10.25 -1.85 12.31
CA THR A 60 -11.33 -1.18 13.06
C THR A 60 -11.46 0.29 12.69
N THR A 61 -10.34 0.99 12.55
CA THR A 61 -10.33 2.43 12.30
C THR A 61 -10.08 2.80 10.84
N GLY A 62 -9.48 1.89 10.06
CA GLY A 62 -9.07 2.17 8.70
C GLY A 62 -7.84 3.07 8.62
N GLU A 63 -7.19 3.34 9.75
CA GLU A 63 -6.03 4.22 9.81
C GLU A 63 -4.82 3.57 9.15
N LEU A 64 -4.10 4.36 8.33
CA LEU A 64 -2.88 3.92 7.70
C LEU A 64 -1.76 3.81 8.73
N LEU A 65 -1.20 2.61 8.88
CA LEU A 65 -0.07 2.32 9.77
C LEU A 65 1.23 2.18 9.01
N ALA A 66 1.15 1.81 7.74
CA ALA A 66 2.31 1.58 6.89
C ALA A 66 1.89 1.69 5.43
N GLU A 67 2.87 1.71 4.55
CA GLU A 67 2.65 1.69 3.10
C GLU A 67 3.55 0.63 2.48
N VAL A 68 3.01 -0.12 1.52
CA VAL A 68 3.76 -1.09 0.74
C VAL A 68 3.58 -0.77 -0.74
N THR A 69 4.67 -0.83 -1.50
CA THR A 69 4.64 -0.61 -2.95
C THR A 69 5.27 -1.80 -3.67
N LEU A 70 4.72 -2.11 -4.84
CA LEU A 70 5.25 -3.12 -5.76
C LEU A 70 5.55 -2.45 -7.09
N ASP A 71 6.82 -2.42 -7.47
CA ASP A 71 7.25 -1.93 -8.77
C ASP A 71 7.09 -3.07 -9.78
N LEU A 72 6.25 -2.88 -10.78
CA LEU A 72 5.96 -3.94 -11.75
C LEU A 72 7.07 -4.13 -12.78
N GLU A 73 7.93 -3.15 -12.97
CA GLU A 73 9.07 -3.29 -13.89
C GLU A 73 10.17 -4.16 -13.31
N THR A 74 10.46 -3.98 -12.03
CA THR A 74 11.58 -4.67 -11.36
C THR A 74 11.14 -5.82 -10.48
N GLY A 75 9.87 -5.84 -10.06
CA GLY A 75 9.38 -6.78 -9.07
C GLY A 75 9.75 -6.40 -7.64
N GLU A 76 10.37 -5.24 -7.45
CA GLU A 76 10.83 -4.81 -6.14
C GLU A 76 9.65 -4.41 -5.24
N ILE A 77 9.70 -4.85 -3.99
CA ILE A 77 8.72 -4.52 -2.97
C ILE A 77 9.39 -3.64 -1.93
N ALA A 78 8.81 -2.49 -1.67
CA ALA A 78 9.29 -1.57 -0.64
C ALA A 78 8.19 -1.33 0.39
N ALA A 79 8.58 -1.14 1.64
CA ALA A 79 7.64 -0.88 2.72
C ALA A 79 8.21 0.16 3.66
N ARG A 80 7.33 1.00 4.19
CA ARG A 80 7.68 1.95 5.24
C ARG A 80 6.55 2.01 6.25
N ALA A 81 6.90 2.21 7.51
CA ALA A 81 5.96 2.11 8.61
C ALA A 81 6.00 3.34 9.50
N CYS A 82 4.83 3.70 10.04
CA CYS A 82 4.77 4.67 11.13
C CYS A 82 5.49 4.11 12.36
N ALA A 83 5.84 4.97 13.29
CA ALA A 83 6.59 4.57 14.49
C ALA A 83 5.84 3.43 15.21
N GLY A 84 6.57 2.37 15.54
CA GLY A 84 6.02 1.20 16.22
C GLY A 84 5.24 0.24 15.33
N GLN A 85 5.17 0.48 14.01
CA GLN A 85 4.35 -0.33 13.09
C GLN A 85 5.18 -1.19 12.13
N ALA A 86 6.41 -1.51 12.49
CA ALA A 86 7.28 -2.33 11.65
C ALA A 86 6.69 -3.72 11.36
N GLN A 87 5.96 -4.28 12.32
CA GLN A 87 5.34 -5.59 12.16
C GLN A 87 4.23 -5.56 11.10
N ALA A 88 3.44 -4.49 11.08
CA ALA A 88 2.42 -4.31 10.06
C ALA A 88 3.05 -4.23 8.65
N ALA A 89 4.12 -3.46 8.51
CA ALA A 89 4.84 -3.34 7.25
C ALA A 89 5.41 -4.68 6.78
N SER A 90 6.00 -5.44 7.70
CA SER A 90 6.59 -6.74 7.39
C SER A 90 5.54 -7.76 6.94
N ALA A 91 4.43 -7.85 7.66
CA ALA A 91 3.34 -8.76 7.31
C ALA A 91 2.72 -8.38 5.96
N ALA A 92 2.57 -7.09 5.70
CA ALA A 92 2.03 -6.60 4.44
C ALA A 92 2.95 -6.90 3.27
N ALA A 93 4.25 -6.69 3.42
CA ALA A 93 5.23 -6.99 2.37
C ALA A 93 5.20 -8.46 2.00
N GLU A 94 5.04 -9.34 2.97
CA GLU A 94 4.91 -10.78 2.74
C GLU A 94 3.67 -11.11 1.91
N SER A 95 2.54 -10.50 2.24
CA SER A 95 1.29 -10.68 1.50
C SER A 95 1.39 -10.15 0.06
N VAL A 96 2.05 -9.00 -0.12
CA VAL A 96 2.28 -8.42 -1.45
C VAL A 96 3.22 -9.31 -2.27
N ARG A 97 4.19 -9.95 -1.63
CA ARG A 97 5.09 -10.89 -2.33
C ARG A 97 4.30 -12.06 -2.92
N ARG A 98 3.36 -12.62 -2.16
CA ARG A 98 2.48 -13.69 -2.65
C ARG A 98 1.57 -13.21 -3.78
N PHE A 99 1.06 -11.99 -3.66
CA PHE A 99 0.24 -11.36 -4.70
C PHE A 99 1.06 -11.21 -6.00
N ALA A 100 2.30 -10.73 -5.90
CA ALA A 100 3.18 -10.56 -7.06
C ALA A 100 3.48 -11.89 -7.75
N ALA A 101 3.71 -12.94 -6.98
CA ALA A 101 3.94 -14.27 -7.52
C ALA A 101 2.71 -14.78 -8.28
N ALA A 102 1.52 -14.55 -7.76
CA ALA A 102 0.29 -14.94 -8.44
C ALA A 102 0.07 -14.15 -9.74
N LEU A 103 0.41 -12.86 -9.75
CA LEU A 103 0.32 -12.04 -10.96
C LEU A 103 1.21 -12.57 -12.08
N ASN A 104 2.40 -13.03 -11.72
CA ASN A 104 3.37 -13.52 -12.70
C ASN A 104 3.09 -14.97 -13.15
N GLY A 105 2.02 -15.58 -12.66
CA GLY A 105 1.68 -16.95 -12.97
C GLY A 105 2.66 -17.96 -12.40
N VAL A 106 3.47 -17.56 -11.43
CA VAL A 106 4.39 -18.44 -10.73
C VAL A 106 3.62 -19.14 -9.62
N SER A 107 3.51 -20.40 -9.74
CA SER A 107 2.79 -21.22 -8.77
C SER A 107 3.73 -22.17 -8.06
#